data_1ae756df453f1b7b59120a203a730a2b
#
_entry.id   1ae756df453f1b7b59120a203a730a2b
#
_cell.length_a   1.000
_cell.length_b   1.000
_cell.length_c   1.000
_cell.angle_alpha   90.00
_cell.angle_beta   90.00
_cell.angle_gamma   90.00
#
_symmetry.space_group_name_H-M   'P 1'
#
loop_
_entity.id
_entity.type
_entity.pdbx_description
1 polymer ?
#
loop_
_entity_poly.entity_id
_entity_poly.type
_entity_poly.pdbx_seq_one_letter_code
_entity_poly.pdbx_strand_id
1 'polypeptide(L)'
;MKLSEIDDCSICPLPGEGLCPGGMVCYGGEPIEPPCTSWDGDEDVEDYIESVHASILEREEYEDRLREEREKKKRKNEIAKRKRQYLNIYCYSEKHDVKSLKKQIKSYESIERFADSIATAFNITNEMFRYPERKEVNPEITEKLKSLREQLKTEEQKLKDKQKECRNTEKYKSIGKEQEDEEKH
;
A
#
# COMPACT_ATOMS: atom_id res chain seq x y z
N MET A 1 21.33 26.34 -40.70
CA MET A 1 22.64 25.63 -40.69
C MET A 1 22.37 24.18 -40.42
N LYS A 2 22.87 23.28 -41.22
CA LYS A 2 22.64 21.85 -41.02
C LYS A 2 23.57 21.28 -39.97
N LEU A 3 23.10 20.35 -39.17
CA LEU A 3 23.92 19.69 -38.15
C LEU A 3 25.15 18.99 -38.75
N SER A 4 25.00 18.46 -39.97
CA SER A 4 26.07 17.82 -40.73
C SER A 4 27.16 18.80 -41.24
N GLU A 5 26.91 20.11 -41.23
CA GLU A 5 27.82 21.16 -41.67
C GLU A 5 28.64 21.76 -40.51
N ILE A 6 28.37 21.31 -39.26
CA ILE A 6 29.10 21.77 -38.08
C ILE A 6 30.40 20.96 -37.98
N ASP A 7 31.48 21.55 -38.41
CA ASP A 7 32.82 20.95 -38.41
C ASP A 7 33.71 21.43 -37.22
N ASP A 8 33.20 22.35 -36.41
CA ASP A 8 33.89 22.88 -35.22
C ASP A 8 32.89 23.07 -34.05
N CYS A 9 33.17 22.46 -32.92
CA CYS A 9 32.36 22.60 -31.70
C CYS A 9 32.34 24.03 -31.15
N SER A 10 33.34 24.87 -31.49
CA SER A 10 33.39 26.26 -31.04
C SER A 10 32.35 27.17 -31.68
N ILE A 11 31.87 26.81 -32.85
CA ILE A 11 30.81 27.54 -33.57
C ILE A 11 29.42 26.87 -33.43
N CYS A 12 29.36 25.70 -32.80
CA CYS A 12 28.12 24.96 -32.58
C CYS A 12 27.26 25.66 -31.51
N PRO A 13 26.01 26.00 -31.80
CA PRO A 13 25.13 26.63 -30.83
C PRO A 13 24.62 25.68 -29.73
N LEU A 14 24.63 24.36 -29.96
CA LEU A 14 24.03 23.35 -29.10
C LEU A 14 24.61 23.27 -27.69
N PRO A 15 25.97 23.45 -27.47
CA PRO A 15 26.52 23.48 -26.12
C PRO A 15 26.02 24.65 -25.28
N GLY A 16 25.79 25.82 -25.90
CA GLY A 16 25.25 27.01 -25.23
C GLY A 16 23.83 26.83 -24.72
N GLU A 17 23.05 26.04 -25.43
CA GLU A 17 21.67 25.68 -25.05
C GLU A 17 21.59 24.41 -24.16
N GLY A 18 22.71 23.76 -23.87
CA GLY A 18 22.74 22.52 -23.10
C GLY A 18 22.18 21.31 -23.86
N LEU A 19 22.03 21.42 -25.17
CA LEU A 19 21.35 20.45 -26.02
C LEU A 19 22.30 19.53 -26.79
N CYS A 20 23.61 19.67 -26.63
CA CYS A 20 24.58 18.81 -27.30
C CYS A 20 24.43 17.36 -26.87
N PRO A 21 24.18 16.40 -27.77
CA PRO A 21 24.07 14.97 -27.46
C PRO A 21 25.39 14.37 -26.96
N GLY A 22 26.54 14.98 -27.33
CA GLY A 22 27.85 14.68 -26.77
C GLY A 22 28.14 15.36 -25.42
N GLY A 23 27.15 15.95 -24.78
CA GLY A 23 27.19 16.90 -23.69
C GLY A 23 27.99 16.54 -22.43
N MET A 24 28.43 15.31 -22.29
CA MET A 24 29.40 14.95 -21.24
C MET A 24 30.86 15.23 -21.65
N VAL A 25 31.15 15.44 -22.93
CA VAL A 25 32.51 15.59 -23.45
C VAL A 25 32.88 17.05 -23.66
N CYS A 26 31.87 17.91 -23.88
CA CYS A 26 32.11 19.35 -24.04
C CYS A 26 32.32 20.12 -22.70
N TYR A 27 31.97 19.51 -21.55
CA TYR A 27 32.24 20.08 -20.23
C TYR A 27 33.66 19.69 -19.74
N GLY A 28 34.68 20.36 -20.23
CA GLY A 28 36.04 20.27 -19.69
C GLY A 28 36.92 19.14 -20.22
N GLY A 29 36.45 18.39 -21.22
CA GLY A 29 37.27 17.44 -21.98
C GLY A 29 37.74 18.02 -23.30
N GLU A 30 38.73 17.38 -23.91
CA GLU A 30 39.13 17.71 -25.29
C GLU A 30 37.94 17.51 -26.23
N PRO A 31 37.65 18.45 -27.15
CA PRO A 31 36.52 18.34 -28.07
C PRO A 31 36.67 17.07 -28.89
N ILE A 32 35.57 16.32 -28.99
CA ILE A 32 35.50 15.21 -29.95
C ILE A 32 35.71 15.82 -31.33
N GLU A 33 36.65 15.26 -32.13
CA GLU A 33 36.93 15.77 -33.46
C GLU A 33 35.64 15.83 -34.29
N PRO A 34 35.29 17.01 -34.86
CA PRO A 34 34.22 17.13 -35.83
C PRO A 34 34.54 16.34 -37.11
N PRO A 35 33.53 15.91 -37.88
CA PRO A 35 32.13 16.21 -37.71
C PRO A 35 31.51 15.40 -36.57
N CYS A 36 30.53 16.00 -35.90
CA CYS A 36 29.79 15.31 -34.83
C CYS A 36 29.05 14.10 -35.46
N THR A 37 29.71 12.94 -35.44
CA THR A 37 29.28 11.71 -36.17
C THR A 37 27.99 11.06 -35.63
N SER A 38 27.36 11.67 -34.63
CA SER A 38 26.08 11.21 -34.11
C SER A 38 24.87 11.67 -34.93
N TRP A 39 25.08 12.43 -36.02
CA TRP A 39 23.99 12.92 -36.84
C TRP A 39 23.93 12.23 -38.19
N ASP A 40 22.98 11.36 -38.34
CA ASP A 40 22.65 10.66 -39.61
C ASP A 40 21.58 11.45 -40.35
N GLY A 41 21.88 12.63 -40.87
CA GLY A 41 20.91 13.31 -41.69
C GLY A 41 21.11 14.80 -41.96
N ASP A 42 20.31 15.33 -42.85
CA ASP A 42 20.22 16.71 -43.30
C ASP A 42 19.36 17.60 -42.37
N GLU A 43 19.31 17.27 -41.07
CA GLU A 43 18.47 17.99 -40.09
C GLU A 43 19.03 19.40 -39.83
N ASP A 44 18.13 20.39 -39.83
CA ASP A 44 18.51 21.75 -39.49
C ASP A 44 18.71 21.90 -37.96
N VAL A 45 19.67 22.72 -37.57
CA VAL A 45 19.96 22.98 -36.13
C VAL A 45 18.75 23.53 -35.40
N GLU A 46 17.95 24.39 -36.06
CA GLU A 46 16.76 24.99 -35.46
C GLU A 46 15.67 23.93 -35.21
N ASP A 47 15.42 23.07 -36.19
CA ASP A 47 14.43 21.96 -36.07
C ASP A 47 14.83 20.98 -34.97
N TYR A 48 16.13 20.70 -34.83
CA TYR A 48 16.63 19.85 -33.76
C TYR A 48 16.41 20.49 -32.38
N ILE A 49 16.74 21.76 -32.21
CA ILE A 49 16.56 22.51 -30.95
C ILE A 49 15.07 22.50 -30.56
N GLU A 50 14.17 22.76 -31.51
CA GLU A 50 12.72 22.68 -31.27
C GLU A 50 12.27 21.28 -30.84
N SER A 51 12.73 20.25 -31.51
CA SER A 51 12.43 18.85 -31.20
C SER A 51 12.85 18.46 -29.79
N VAL A 52 14.06 18.86 -29.37
CA VAL A 52 14.57 18.57 -28.04
C VAL A 52 13.82 19.37 -26.98
N HIS A 53 13.53 20.66 -27.21
CA HIS A 53 12.71 21.46 -26.31
C HIS A 53 11.31 20.86 -26.13
N ALA A 54 10.66 20.43 -27.22
CA ALA A 54 9.36 19.76 -27.14
C ALA A 54 9.45 18.48 -26.28
N SER A 55 10.48 17.66 -26.47
CA SER A 55 10.70 16.44 -25.68
C SER A 55 10.94 16.73 -24.19
N ILE A 56 11.64 17.82 -23.87
CA ILE A 56 11.86 18.26 -22.47
C ILE A 56 10.53 18.68 -21.84
N LEU A 57 9.73 19.49 -22.53
CA LEU A 57 8.42 19.94 -22.04
C LEU A 57 7.46 18.75 -21.81
N GLU A 58 7.38 17.82 -22.77
CA GLU A 58 6.57 16.61 -22.59
C GLU A 58 6.99 15.78 -21.37
N ARG A 59 8.29 15.70 -21.10
CA ARG A 59 8.84 14.99 -19.96
C ARG A 59 8.51 15.71 -18.65
N GLU A 60 8.63 17.03 -18.60
CA GLU A 60 8.28 17.83 -17.43
C GLU A 60 6.79 17.71 -17.12
N GLU A 61 5.91 17.82 -18.12
CA GLU A 61 4.48 17.62 -17.97
C GLU A 61 4.14 16.20 -17.47
N TYR A 62 4.88 15.20 -17.96
CA TYR A 62 4.69 13.82 -17.50
C TYR A 62 5.12 13.66 -16.02
N GLU A 63 6.26 14.24 -15.64
CA GLU A 63 6.74 14.21 -14.25
C GLU A 63 5.79 14.93 -13.30
N ASP A 64 5.23 16.06 -13.70
CA ASP A 64 4.25 16.82 -12.92
C ASP A 64 2.95 16.04 -12.74
N ARG A 65 2.42 15.40 -13.79
CA ARG A 65 1.27 14.49 -13.67
C ARG A 65 1.53 13.35 -12.69
N LEU A 66 2.70 12.73 -12.75
CA LEU A 66 3.08 11.68 -11.79
C LEU A 66 3.18 12.20 -10.36
N ARG A 67 3.66 13.43 -10.18
CA ARG A 67 3.74 14.10 -8.86
C ARG A 67 2.35 14.32 -8.29
N GLU A 68 1.45 14.89 -9.08
CA GLU A 68 0.06 15.09 -8.69
C GLU A 68 -0.65 13.77 -8.32
N GLU A 69 -0.48 12.72 -9.11
CA GLU A 69 -1.06 11.42 -8.81
C GLU A 69 -0.55 10.84 -7.48
N ARG A 70 0.76 10.98 -7.24
CA ARG A 70 1.36 10.55 -5.96
C ARG A 70 0.79 11.33 -4.78
N GLU A 71 0.60 12.61 -4.92
CA GLU A 71 0.00 13.46 -3.88
C GLU A 71 -1.47 13.11 -3.64
N LYS A 72 -2.27 12.98 -4.69
CA LYS A 72 -3.67 12.50 -4.60
C LYS A 72 -3.76 11.16 -3.89
N LYS A 73 -2.85 10.23 -4.18
CA LYS A 73 -2.79 8.94 -3.50
C LYS A 73 -2.40 9.07 -2.02
N LYS A 74 -1.43 9.92 -1.68
CA LYS A 74 -1.03 10.21 -0.30
C LYS A 74 -2.21 10.79 0.50
N ARG A 75 -2.91 11.79 -0.03
CA ARG A 75 -4.12 12.39 0.60
C ARG A 75 -5.22 11.36 0.85
N LYS A 76 -5.55 10.54 -0.17
CA LYS A 76 -6.54 9.44 -0.01
C LYS A 76 -6.16 8.47 1.11
N ASN A 77 -4.88 8.10 1.20
CA ASN A 77 -4.38 7.22 2.24
C ASN A 77 -4.47 7.87 3.63
N GLU A 78 -4.19 9.14 3.74
CA GLU A 78 -4.29 9.87 5.01
C GLU A 78 -5.74 10.00 5.49
N ILE A 79 -6.66 10.33 4.60
CA ILE A 79 -8.11 10.32 4.90
C ILE A 79 -8.56 8.94 5.38
N ALA A 80 -8.16 7.89 4.67
CA ALA A 80 -8.48 6.51 5.06
C ALA A 80 -7.91 6.15 6.44
N LYS A 81 -6.69 6.62 6.75
CA LYS A 81 -6.05 6.44 8.06
C LYS A 81 -6.83 7.17 9.16
N ARG A 82 -7.21 8.44 8.96
CA ARG A 82 -8.01 9.22 9.92
C ARG A 82 -9.38 8.58 10.15
N LYS A 83 -10.07 8.16 9.09
CA LYS A 83 -11.34 7.43 9.19
C LYS A 83 -11.21 6.13 10.00
N ARG A 84 -10.13 5.38 9.76
CA ARG A 84 -9.85 4.14 10.54
C ARG A 84 -9.56 4.43 12.01
N GLN A 85 -8.80 5.49 12.30
CA GLN A 85 -8.51 5.89 13.68
C GLN A 85 -9.80 6.31 14.40
N TYR A 86 -10.63 7.13 13.77
CA TYR A 86 -11.91 7.54 14.35
C TYR A 86 -12.82 6.34 14.64
N LEU A 87 -12.95 5.42 13.69
CA LEU A 87 -13.71 4.18 13.85
C LEU A 87 -13.14 3.30 14.98
N ASN A 88 -11.84 3.28 15.17
CA ASN A 88 -11.20 2.52 16.25
C ASN A 88 -11.53 3.11 17.63
N ILE A 89 -11.55 4.43 17.74
CA ILE A 89 -11.89 5.12 19.00
C ILE A 89 -13.38 4.95 19.28
N TYR A 90 -14.24 5.17 18.29
CA TYR A 90 -15.70 5.09 18.43
C TYR A 90 -16.19 3.71 18.85
N CYS A 91 -15.57 2.66 18.31
CA CYS A 91 -15.93 1.27 18.58
C CYS A 91 -14.93 0.57 19.51
N TYR A 92 -14.25 1.31 20.37
CA TYR A 92 -13.16 0.75 21.19
C TYR A 92 -13.66 -0.34 22.14
N SER A 93 -14.77 -0.10 22.85
CA SER A 93 -15.34 -1.03 23.82
C SER A 93 -15.72 -2.35 23.15
N GLU A 94 -16.54 -2.27 22.10
CA GLU A 94 -17.04 -3.44 21.38
C GLU A 94 -15.91 -4.26 20.74
N LYS A 95 -14.87 -3.59 20.26
CA LYS A 95 -13.66 -4.26 19.75
C LYS A 95 -12.89 -4.97 20.84
N HIS A 96 -12.82 -4.36 22.02
CA HIS A 96 -12.16 -4.95 23.17
C HIS A 96 -12.88 -6.21 23.62
N ASP A 97 -14.23 -6.17 23.69
CA ASP A 97 -15.05 -7.30 24.13
C ASP A 97 -14.94 -8.47 23.15
N VAL A 98 -15.05 -8.21 21.85
CA VAL A 98 -14.84 -9.21 20.79
C VAL A 98 -13.43 -9.83 20.88
N LYS A 99 -12.41 -9.01 21.12
CA LYS A 99 -11.02 -9.50 21.24
C LYS A 99 -10.84 -10.34 22.50
N SER A 100 -11.45 -9.96 23.61
CA SER A 100 -11.42 -10.69 24.86
C SER A 100 -12.07 -12.07 24.71
N LEU A 101 -13.27 -12.12 24.12
CA LEU A 101 -13.98 -13.38 23.86
C LEU A 101 -13.19 -14.30 22.93
N LYS A 102 -12.61 -13.76 21.85
CA LYS A 102 -11.74 -14.55 20.96
C LYS A 102 -10.54 -15.14 21.68
N LYS A 103 -9.95 -14.39 22.62
CA LYS A 103 -8.84 -14.87 23.44
C LYS A 103 -9.28 -16.00 24.38
N GLN A 104 -10.45 -15.86 25.01
CA GLN A 104 -11.01 -16.90 25.88
C GLN A 104 -11.32 -18.18 25.07
N ILE A 105 -12.00 -18.07 23.95
CA ILE A 105 -12.29 -19.20 23.07
C ILE A 105 -11.01 -19.94 22.70
N LYS A 106 -9.98 -19.21 22.25
CA LYS A 106 -8.69 -19.81 21.91
C LYS A 106 -8.05 -20.56 23.08
N SER A 107 -8.19 -20.04 24.29
CA SER A 107 -7.68 -20.70 25.50
C SER A 107 -8.43 -22.01 25.75
N TYR A 108 -9.78 -22.00 25.68
CA TYR A 108 -10.58 -23.21 25.86
C TYR A 108 -10.37 -24.24 24.76
N GLU A 109 -10.24 -23.83 23.50
CA GLU A 109 -9.88 -24.73 22.38
C GLU A 109 -8.48 -25.35 22.55
N SER A 110 -7.56 -24.66 23.22
CA SER A 110 -6.25 -25.21 23.55
C SER A 110 -6.37 -26.28 24.65
N ILE A 111 -7.23 -26.06 25.65
CA ILE A 111 -7.48 -27.03 26.71
C ILE A 111 -8.21 -28.25 26.16
N GLU A 112 -9.20 -28.07 25.29
CA GLU A 112 -9.92 -29.14 24.61
C GLU A 112 -8.94 -30.04 23.82
N ARG A 113 -8.10 -29.44 22.98
CA ARG A 113 -7.07 -30.16 22.22
C ARG A 113 -6.08 -30.93 23.11
N PHE A 114 -5.69 -30.35 24.24
CA PHE A 114 -4.82 -31.03 25.18
C PHE A 114 -5.52 -32.23 25.85
N ALA A 115 -6.79 -32.06 26.24
CA ALA A 115 -7.59 -33.15 26.80
C ALA A 115 -7.79 -34.28 25.78
N ASP A 116 -8.06 -33.97 24.52
CA ASP A 116 -8.17 -34.93 23.42
C ASP A 116 -6.86 -35.70 23.21
N SER A 117 -5.72 -35.00 23.28
CA SER A 117 -4.39 -35.59 23.15
C SER A 117 -4.12 -36.59 24.29
N ILE A 118 -4.51 -36.23 25.53
CA ILE A 118 -4.39 -37.11 26.68
C ILE A 118 -5.31 -38.32 26.55
N ALA A 119 -6.59 -38.09 26.13
CA ALA A 119 -7.55 -39.16 25.93
C ALA A 119 -7.07 -40.15 24.86
N THR A 120 -6.51 -39.63 23.75
CA THR A 120 -5.94 -40.44 22.68
C THR A 120 -4.78 -41.29 23.19
N ALA A 121 -3.82 -40.67 23.91
CA ALA A 121 -2.69 -41.39 24.48
C ALA A 121 -3.15 -42.46 25.47
N PHE A 122 -4.18 -42.14 26.29
CA PHE A 122 -4.75 -43.09 27.25
C PHE A 122 -5.46 -44.28 26.57
N ASN A 123 -6.20 -44.00 25.48
CA ASN A 123 -6.88 -45.05 24.70
C ASN A 123 -5.89 -45.98 24.01
N ILE A 124 -4.81 -45.47 23.45
CA ILE A 124 -3.71 -46.26 22.89
C ILE A 124 -3.14 -47.19 23.98
N THR A 125 -2.93 -46.67 25.20
CA THR A 125 -2.43 -47.46 26.32
C THR A 125 -3.45 -48.51 26.78
N ASN A 126 -4.73 -48.15 26.79
CA ASN A 126 -5.82 -49.07 27.15
C ASN A 126 -6.04 -50.17 26.13
N GLU A 127 -5.87 -49.88 24.84
CA GLU A 127 -5.89 -50.90 23.79
C GLU A 127 -4.75 -51.92 23.99
N MET A 128 -3.58 -51.46 24.38
CA MET A 128 -2.46 -52.34 24.71
C MET A 128 -2.74 -53.28 25.92
N PHE A 129 -3.52 -52.77 26.89
CA PHE A 129 -3.85 -53.51 28.13
C PHE A 129 -5.28 -54.09 28.15
N ARG A 130 -6.04 -53.94 27.06
CA ARG A 130 -7.45 -54.42 26.93
C ARG A 130 -8.41 -53.82 27.95
N TYR A 131 -8.23 -52.53 28.31
CA TYR A 131 -9.18 -51.79 29.13
C TYR A 131 -10.28 -51.14 28.28
N PRO A 132 -11.50 -50.87 28.81
CA PRO A 132 -12.57 -50.22 28.03
C PRO A 132 -12.18 -48.75 27.67
N GLU A 133 -12.50 -48.34 26.43
CA GLU A 133 -12.25 -46.99 25.91
C GLU A 133 -12.88 -45.91 26.80
N ARG A 134 -12.11 -44.88 27.11
CA ARG A 134 -12.62 -43.65 27.72
C ARG A 134 -13.10 -42.73 26.63
N LYS A 135 -14.39 -42.49 26.54
CA LYS A 135 -15.03 -41.72 25.46
C LYS A 135 -15.34 -40.26 25.80
N GLU A 136 -14.85 -39.67 26.86
CA GLU A 136 -15.35 -38.35 27.23
C GLU A 136 -14.27 -37.24 27.23
N VAL A 137 -14.29 -36.44 26.18
CA VAL A 137 -13.96 -35.02 26.22
C VAL A 137 -14.86 -34.38 27.29
N ASN A 138 -14.30 -33.59 28.20
CA ASN A 138 -15.03 -33.01 29.33
C ASN A 138 -16.24 -32.20 28.81
N PRO A 139 -17.49 -32.64 29.03
CA PRO A 139 -18.68 -32.03 28.46
C PRO A 139 -18.84 -30.56 28.87
N GLU A 140 -18.33 -30.19 30.05
CA GLU A 140 -18.36 -28.82 30.55
C GLU A 140 -17.51 -27.86 29.67
N ILE A 141 -16.38 -28.31 29.15
CA ILE A 141 -15.54 -27.50 28.26
C ILE A 141 -16.26 -27.27 26.93
N THR A 142 -16.86 -28.31 26.38
CA THR A 142 -17.61 -28.23 25.11
C THR A 142 -18.80 -27.29 25.22
N GLU A 143 -19.58 -27.40 26.32
CA GLU A 143 -20.71 -26.52 26.58
C GLU A 143 -20.28 -25.08 26.80
N LYS A 144 -19.19 -24.86 27.53
CA LYS A 144 -18.58 -23.53 27.72
C LYS A 144 -18.12 -22.90 26.41
N LEU A 145 -17.46 -23.66 25.54
CA LEU A 145 -17.06 -23.21 24.19
C LEU A 145 -18.27 -22.83 23.34
N LYS A 146 -19.35 -23.61 23.39
CA LYS A 146 -20.60 -23.31 22.68
C LYS A 146 -21.17 -21.97 23.16
N SER A 147 -21.29 -21.79 24.47
CA SER A 147 -21.78 -20.54 25.07
C SER A 147 -20.90 -19.33 24.68
N LEU A 148 -19.58 -19.46 24.75
CA LEU A 148 -18.65 -18.38 24.37
C LEU A 148 -18.73 -18.03 22.87
N ARG A 149 -18.94 -19.02 22.02
CA ARG A 149 -19.13 -18.79 20.56
C ARG A 149 -20.45 -18.09 20.25
N GLU A 150 -21.49 -18.35 20.99
CA GLU A 150 -22.80 -17.64 20.88
C GLU A 150 -22.65 -16.19 21.36
N GLN A 151 -22.00 -15.97 22.49
CA GLN A 151 -21.68 -14.62 22.98
C GLN A 151 -20.83 -13.85 21.97
N LEU A 152 -19.83 -14.49 21.38
CA LEU A 152 -19.00 -13.87 20.35
C LEU A 152 -19.81 -13.41 19.14
N LYS A 153 -20.75 -14.23 18.65
CA LYS A 153 -21.63 -13.85 17.55
C LYS A 153 -22.45 -12.61 17.88
N THR A 154 -22.98 -12.55 19.09
CA THR A 154 -23.76 -11.40 19.57
C THR A 154 -22.91 -10.13 19.62
N GLU A 155 -21.71 -10.21 20.19
CA GLU A 155 -20.81 -9.06 20.28
C GLU A 155 -20.24 -8.64 18.90
N GLU A 156 -19.98 -9.59 18.00
CA GLU A 156 -19.60 -9.26 16.63
C GLU A 156 -20.73 -8.54 15.88
N GLN A 157 -21.99 -8.90 16.13
CA GLN A 157 -23.12 -8.20 15.55
C GLN A 157 -23.24 -6.77 16.10
N LYS A 158 -23.15 -6.60 17.42
CA LYS A 158 -23.12 -5.26 18.06
C LYS A 158 -22.01 -4.39 17.49
N LEU A 159 -20.81 -4.96 17.32
CA LEU A 159 -19.69 -4.24 16.72
C LEU A 159 -19.98 -3.79 15.27
N LYS A 160 -20.61 -4.64 14.46
CA LYS A 160 -21.01 -4.29 13.09
C LYS A 160 -22.03 -3.14 13.07
N ASP A 161 -23.02 -3.20 13.95
CA ASP A 161 -24.07 -2.18 14.06
C ASP A 161 -23.45 -0.84 14.52
N LYS A 162 -22.57 -0.88 15.50
CA LYS A 162 -21.84 0.29 15.99
C LYS A 162 -20.93 0.90 14.92
N GLN A 163 -20.27 0.06 14.12
CA GLN A 163 -19.47 0.54 12.98
C GLN A 163 -20.32 1.21 11.91
N LYS A 164 -21.52 0.69 11.67
CA LYS A 164 -22.49 1.28 10.74
C LYS A 164 -22.99 2.64 11.26
N GLU A 165 -23.34 2.72 12.53
CA GLU A 165 -23.72 3.94 13.21
C GLU A 165 -22.59 4.99 13.10
N CYS A 166 -21.35 4.62 13.44
CA CYS A 166 -20.19 5.50 13.34
C CYS A 166 -20.02 6.10 11.93
N ARG A 167 -20.16 5.28 10.88
CA ARG A 167 -20.05 5.73 9.49
C ARG A 167 -21.14 6.73 9.10
N ASN A 168 -22.28 6.69 9.79
CA ASN A 168 -23.39 7.62 9.56
C ASN A 168 -23.23 8.95 10.32
N THR A 169 -22.31 9.04 11.28
CA THR A 169 -22.06 10.28 12.02
C THR A 169 -21.52 11.37 11.09
N GLU A 170 -21.92 12.60 11.33
CA GLU A 170 -21.43 13.74 10.57
C GLU A 170 -19.92 13.91 10.69
N LYS A 171 -19.38 13.68 11.89
CA LYS A 171 -17.94 13.73 12.13
C LYS A 171 -17.14 12.72 11.30
N TYR A 172 -17.68 11.49 11.07
CA TYR A 172 -17.02 10.55 10.17
C TYR A 172 -17.12 10.99 8.71
N LYS A 173 -18.27 11.55 8.32
CA LYS A 173 -18.51 12.05 6.97
C LYS A 173 -17.70 13.30 6.66
N SER A 174 -17.45 14.17 7.64
CA SER A 174 -16.63 15.38 7.46
C SER A 174 -15.14 15.10 7.33
N ILE A 175 -14.66 13.92 7.80
CA ILE A 175 -13.25 13.56 7.63
C ILE A 175 -12.94 13.46 6.13
N GLY A 176 -12.19 14.41 5.62
CA GLY A 176 -11.76 14.50 4.22
C GLY A 176 -12.49 15.57 3.40
N LYS A 177 -13.61 16.13 3.85
CA LYS A 177 -14.27 17.26 3.14
C LYS A 177 -13.46 18.54 3.22
N GLU A 178 -12.82 18.79 4.36
CA GLU A 178 -11.97 19.97 4.57
C GLU A 178 -10.84 20.09 3.55
N GLN A 179 -10.38 18.96 3.00
CA GLN A 179 -9.31 18.93 1.99
C GLN A 179 -9.85 19.02 0.55
N GLU A 180 -11.12 18.68 0.31
CA GLU A 180 -11.76 18.85 -1.00
C GLU A 180 -12.15 20.30 -1.26
N ASP A 181 -12.40 21.08 -0.21
CA ASP A 181 -12.76 22.49 -0.30
C ASP A 181 -11.51 23.37 -0.49
N GLU A 182 -10.34 22.96 -0.01
CA GLU A 182 -9.06 23.64 -0.27
C GLU A 182 -8.59 23.49 -1.74
N GLU A 183 -9.04 22.45 -2.45
CA GLU A 183 -8.70 22.27 -3.89
C GLU A 183 -9.54 23.11 -4.85
N LYS A 184 -10.61 23.77 -4.35
CA LYS A 184 -11.52 24.59 -5.17
C LYS A 184 -11.23 26.10 -5.12
N HIS A 185 -10.24 26.48 -4.35
CA HIS A 185 -9.78 27.86 -4.21
C HIS A 185 -8.33 28.00 -4.65
#